data_0d987541fb30d8b5f3d57729e184a4bf
#
_entry.id   0d987541fb30d8b5f3d57729e184a4bf
#
_cell.length_a   1.000
_cell.length_b   1.000
_cell.length_c   1.000
_cell.angle_alpha   90.00
_cell.angle_beta   90.00
_cell.angle_gamma   90.00
#
_symmetry.space_group_name_H-M   'P 1'
#
loop_
_entity.id
_entity.type
_entity.pdbx_description
1 polymer ?
#
loop_
_entity_poly.entity_id
_entity_poly.type
_entity_poly.pdbx_seq_one_letter_code
_entity_poly.pdbx_strand_id
1 'polypeptide(L)'
;MFPATLNHLTSVAEQPLHRALGLTDGELRRICDLLGRDPNHFELAVFSLLWSEHCGYKHSALLLKRLPSTGERVLQGPGENAGVLDLGDGEAVAFKVESHNHPSAVEPFQGAATGVGGILRDIIAMGARPVALLDGLRFAEGDWRFDGAVAGIGHYGNCVGVPTVGGEAVFDDAYSDNVLVNAMCVGLLPKERVLSARATGPGNLVVLYGATTGRDGIGGASVLASQELGEGSAEKRPSVQVGDPFTGKKLIEVSVELVESGLVESLQDCGAAGLASSLSEMASECGIDVHLDRVPLREKGMEPWEIMISESQERMVAVVRPQMLEAVQAVCERWELHHAVIGKVNVDPEVLRNQLQAAGLGRQAQIMEEGGLWVIMRKPHPRL
;
A
#
# COMPACT_ATOMS: atom_id res chain seq x y z
N MET A 1 15.76 -51.83 32.74
CA MET A 1 14.44 -51.42 33.30
C MET A 1 14.48 -49.91 33.33
N PHE A 2 14.04 -49.27 32.22
CA PHE A 2 13.93 -47.80 32.10
C PHE A 2 12.42 -47.44 32.16
N PRO A 3 12.01 -46.46 32.94
CA PRO A 3 10.62 -46.07 33.03
C PRO A 3 10.25 -45.23 31.82
N ALA A 4 9.13 -45.60 31.20
CA ALA A 4 8.41 -44.84 30.22
C ALA A 4 7.73 -43.63 30.90
N THR A 5 8.09 -42.40 30.53
CA THR A 5 7.29 -41.20 30.74
C THR A 5 7.66 -40.17 29.71
N LEU A 6 7.00 -40.28 28.56
CA LEU A 6 6.93 -39.20 27.58
C LEU A 6 5.52 -39.22 26.97
N ASN A 7 4.57 -38.67 27.70
CA ASN A 7 3.24 -38.33 27.16
C ASN A 7 2.74 -37.08 27.87
N HIS A 8 3.27 -35.92 27.53
CA HIS A 8 2.61 -34.61 27.67
C HIS A 8 3.15 -33.65 26.56
N LEU A 9 2.95 -34.05 25.31
CA LEU A 9 2.81 -33.06 24.24
C LEU A 9 1.33 -32.69 24.26
N THR A 10 1.00 -31.68 25.04
CA THR A 10 -0.25 -30.94 24.87
C THR A 10 -0.29 -30.47 23.44
N SER A 11 -1.23 -30.95 22.63
CA SER A 11 -1.55 -30.44 21.34
C SER A 11 -1.85 -28.94 21.50
N VAL A 12 -0.98 -28.08 20.99
CA VAL A 12 -1.32 -26.69 20.74
C VAL A 12 -2.48 -26.78 19.75
N ALA A 13 -3.69 -26.48 20.20
CA ALA A 13 -4.84 -26.40 19.31
C ALA A 13 -4.48 -25.38 18.23
N GLU A 14 -4.46 -25.80 16.97
CA GLU A 14 -4.18 -24.91 15.85
C GLU A 14 -5.18 -23.75 15.92
N GLN A 15 -4.64 -22.54 16.03
CA GLN A 15 -5.47 -21.34 16.08
C GLN A 15 -6.26 -21.23 14.76
N PRO A 16 -7.58 -20.92 14.81
CA PRO A 16 -8.37 -20.74 13.59
C PRO A 16 -7.71 -19.74 12.64
N LEU A 17 -7.70 -20.02 11.33
CA LEU A 17 -6.99 -19.26 10.31
C LEU A 17 -7.26 -17.74 10.38
N HIS A 18 -8.52 -17.33 10.56
CA HIS A 18 -8.86 -15.91 10.67
C HIS A 18 -8.17 -15.22 11.85
N ARG A 19 -8.03 -15.91 12.99
CA ARG A 19 -7.31 -15.38 14.15
C ARG A 19 -5.81 -15.35 13.92
N ALA A 20 -5.26 -16.36 13.23
CA ALA A 20 -3.85 -16.38 12.83
C ALA A 20 -3.53 -15.21 11.88
N LEU A 21 -4.50 -14.76 11.10
CA LEU A 21 -4.41 -13.59 10.22
C LEU A 21 -4.77 -12.27 10.92
N GLY A 22 -5.01 -12.27 12.24
CA GLY A 22 -5.28 -11.05 13.01
C GLY A 22 -6.73 -10.55 12.97
N LEU A 23 -7.67 -11.34 12.43
CA LEU A 23 -9.09 -11.03 12.44
C LEU A 23 -9.78 -11.55 13.72
N THR A 24 -10.68 -10.78 14.27
CA THR A 24 -11.55 -11.19 15.38
C THR A 24 -12.71 -12.05 14.88
N ASP A 25 -13.36 -12.81 15.81
CA ASP A 25 -14.56 -13.57 15.47
C ASP A 25 -15.73 -12.68 15.01
N GLY A 26 -15.77 -11.43 15.50
CA GLY A 26 -16.75 -10.44 15.05
C GLY A 26 -16.53 -10.00 13.61
N GLU A 27 -15.28 -9.76 13.24
CA GLU A 27 -14.89 -9.43 11.87
C GLU A 27 -15.16 -10.60 10.92
N LEU A 28 -14.82 -11.84 11.31
CA LEU A 28 -15.14 -13.01 10.50
C LEU A 28 -16.66 -13.12 10.23
N ARG A 29 -17.50 -12.97 11.26
CA ARG A 29 -18.97 -12.98 11.06
C ARG A 29 -19.41 -11.91 10.07
N ARG A 30 -18.86 -10.70 10.21
CA ARG A 30 -19.17 -9.59 9.30
C ARG A 30 -18.74 -9.89 7.86
N ILE A 31 -17.59 -10.53 7.67
CA ILE A 31 -17.12 -10.97 6.34
C ILE A 31 -18.10 -12.00 5.74
N CYS A 32 -18.49 -13.01 6.53
CA CYS A 32 -19.48 -14.00 6.10
C CYS A 32 -20.81 -13.34 5.68
N ASP A 33 -21.30 -12.36 6.47
CA ASP A 33 -22.51 -11.61 6.15
C ASP A 33 -22.39 -10.83 4.84
N LEU A 34 -21.23 -10.20 4.60
CA LEU A 34 -20.97 -9.43 3.38
C LEU A 34 -20.89 -10.33 2.14
N LEU A 35 -20.26 -11.49 2.28
CA LEU A 35 -20.09 -12.45 1.18
C LEU A 35 -21.34 -13.33 0.96
N GLY A 36 -22.21 -13.46 1.98
CA GLY A 36 -23.32 -14.41 1.98
C GLY A 36 -22.88 -15.89 2.08
N ARG A 37 -21.62 -16.13 2.42
CA ARG A 37 -20.97 -17.43 2.57
C ARG A 37 -19.70 -17.33 3.39
N ASP A 38 -19.09 -18.48 3.73
CA ASP A 38 -17.77 -18.50 4.34
C ASP A 38 -16.69 -18.00 3.34
N PRO A 39 -15.74 -17.18 3.82
CA PRO A 39 -14.62 -16.71 2.99
C PRO A 39 -13.62 -17.83 2.73
N ASN A 40 -13.00 -17.83 1.56
CA ASN A 40 -11.85 -18.68 1.27
C ASN A 40 -10.54 -18.06 1.82
N HIS A 41 -9.41 -18.77 1.68
CA HIS A 41 -8.10 -18.32 2.18
C HIS A 41 -7.67 -16.98 1.57
N PHE A 42 -7.84 -16.80 0.27
CA PHE A 42 -7.50 -15.56 -0.43
C PHE A 42 -8.30 -14.38 0.14
N GLU A 43 -9.60 -14.53 0.29
CA GLU A 43 -10.48 -13.49 0.83
C GLU A 43 -10.11 -13.15 2.28
N LEU A 44 -9.86 -14.15 3.12
CA LEU A 44 -9.40 -13.90 4.50
C LEU A 44 -8.08 -13.14 4.53
N ALA A 45 -7.10 -13.51 3.71
CA ALA A 45 -5.81 -12.84 3.64
C ALA A 45 -5.98 -11.37 3.23
N VAL A 46 -6.80 -11.09 2.24
CA VAL A 46 -7.06 -9.73 1.78
C VAL A 46 -7.85 -8.92 2.82
N PHE A 47 -8.94 -9.47 3.39
CA PHE A 47 -9.69 -8.79 4.43
C PHE A 47 -8.85 -8.50 5.67
N SER A 48 -7.96 -9.41 6.08
CA SER A 48 -7.12 -9.22 7.25
C SER A 48 -6.23 -7.98 7.13
N LEU A 49 -5.69 -7.72 5.94
CA LEU A 49 -4.85 -6.57 5.69
C LEU A 49 -5.66 -5.28 5.52
N LEU A 50 -6.72 -5.31 4.71
CA LEU A 50 -7.53 -4.11 4.47
C LEU A 50 -8.32 -3.65 5.71
N TRP A 51 -8.63 -4.58 6.62
CA TRP A 51 -9.29 -4.28 7.90
C TRP A 51 -8.30 -4.17 9.06
N SER A 52 -7.00 -4.13 8.80
CA SER A 52 -5.99 -3.79 9.79
C SER A 52 -6.09 -2.33 10.24
N GLU A 53 -5.44 -1.97 11.35
CA GLU A 53 -5.33 -0.57 11.76
C GLU A 53 -4.60 0.27 10.69
N HIS A 54 -3.57 -0.33 10.06
CA HIS A 54 -2.76 0.34 9.05
C HIS A 54 -3.59 0.78 7.83
N CYS A 55 -4.33 -0.13 7.21
CA CYS A 55 -5.12 0.19 6.00
C CYS A 55 -6.52 0.72 6.31
N GLY A 56 -7.15 0.22 7.36
CA GLY A 56 -8.56 0.50 7.68
C GLY A 56 -8.79 1.60 8.69
N TYR A 57 -7.76 2.00 9.47
CA TYR A 57 -7.86 2.98 10.56
C TYR A 57 -8.97 2.63 11.56
N LYS A 58 -9.18 1.32 11.81
CA LYS A 58 -10.34 0.82 12.55
C LYS A 58 -10.48 1.37 13.98
N HIS A 59 -9.36 1.75 14.60
CA HIS A 59 -9.33 2.34 15.95
C HIS A 59 -9.14 3.84 15.94
N SER A 60 -8.41 4.40 14.96
CA SER A 60 -8.00 5.81 14.91
C SER A 60 -8.89 6.70 14.05
N ALA A 61 -9.73 6.14 13.16
CA ALA A 61 -10.53 6.93 12.21
C ALA A 61 -11.35 8.06 12.84
N LEU A 62 -11.97 7.83 14.04
CA LEU A 62 -12.75 8.85 14.73
C LEU A 62 -11.89 9.98 15.29
N LEU A 63 -10.64 9.71 15.67
CA LEU A 63 -9.70 10.70 16.16
C LEU A 63 -9.15 11.52 14.98
N LEU A 64 -8.80 10.87 13.88
CA LEU A 64 -8.31 11.53 12.66
C LEU A 64 -9.31 12.52 12.10
N LYS A 65 -10.61 12.21 12.16
CA LYS A 65 -11.69 13.14 11.75
C LYS A 65 -11.76 14.45 12.55
N ARG A 66 -11.08 14.52 13.69
CA ARG A 66 -11.03 15.75 14.50
C ARG A 66 -9.96 16.73 14.03
N LEU A 67 -9.03 16.27 13.19
CA LEU A 67 -8.01 17.13 12.62
C LEU A 67 -8.61 18.06 11.58
N PRO A 68 -8.19 19.32 11.51
CA PRO A 68 -8.64 20.26 10.48
C PRO A 68 -8.13 19.79 9.11
N SER A 69 -9.05 19.59 8.18
CA SER A 69 -8.73 19.04 6.84
C SER A 69 -9.39 19.84 5.71
N THR A 70 -9.96 21.00 6.02
CA THR A 70 -10.65 21.85 5.05
C THR A 70 -10.16 23.31 5.17
N GLY A 71 -10.18 24.05 4.08
CA GLY A 71 -9.80 25.46 4.02
C GLY A 71 -9.75 25.95 2.57
N GLU A 72 -9.68 27.27 2.36
CA GLU A 72 -9.68 27.87 1.02
C GLU A 72 -8.53 27.39 0.13
N ARG A 73 -7.40 27.04 0.74
CA ARG A 73 -6.20 26.57 0.01
C ARG A 73 -6.14 25.06 -0.12
N VAL A 74 -7.05 24.30 0.49
CA VAL A 74 -7.02 22.82 0.39
C VAL A 74 -7.60 22.40 -0.94
N LEU A 75 -6.74 21.89 -1.82
CA LEU A 75 -7.13 21.31 -3.10
C LEU A 75 -7.49 19.83 -2.94
N GLN A 76 -6.73 19.11 -2.10
CA GLN A 76 -6.97 17.73 -1.75
C GLN A 76 -6.79 17.53 -0.24
N GLY A 77 -7.85 17.06 0.42
CA GLY A 77 -7.86 16.64 1.81
C GLY A 77 -7.68 15.13 1.95
N PRO A 78 -8.00 14.55 3.15
CA PRO A 78 -7.89 13.13 3.41
C PRO A 78 -8.71 12.26 2.44
N GLY A 79 -8.18 11.07 2.13
CA GLY A 79 -8.81 10.07 1.24
C GLY A 79 -8.06 9.83 -0.06
N GLU A 80 -6.96 10.52 -0.28
CA GLU A 80 -6.02 10.34 -1.38
C GLU A 80 -4.60 10.07 -0.84
N ASN A 81 -3.63 9.84 -1.72
CA ASN A 81 -2.26 9.50 -1.35
C ASN A 81 -1.57 10.58 -0.51
N ALA A 82 -1.82 11.86 -0.81
CA ALA A 82 -1.25 12.98 -0.07
C ALA A 82 -2.23 14.16 0.02
N GLY A 83 -1.99 15.07 0.96
CA GLY A 83 -2.64 16.37 1.00
C GLY A 83 -2.05 17.31 -0.05
N VAL A 84 -2.91 18.17 -0.64
CA VAL A 84 -2.46 19.18 -1.62
C VAL A 84 -3.02 20.54 -1.26
N LEU A 85 -2.14 21.55 -1.23
CA LEU A 85 -2.50 22.94 -0.96
C LEU A 85 -2.15 23.83 -2.14
N ASP A 86 -3.03 24.80 -2.40
CA ASP A 86 -2.80 25.89 -3.36
C ASP A 86 -1.76 26.88 -2.80
N LEU A 87 -0.66 27.07 -3.52
CA LEU A 87 0.36 28.08 -3.20
C LEU A 87 0.05 29.45 -3.79
N GLY A 88 -0.90 29.53 -4.71
CA GLY A 88 -1.13 30.70 -5.56
C GLY A 88 -0.37 30.59 -6.88
N ASP A 89 -0.61 31.54 -7.78
CA ASP A 89 0.09 31.68 -9.08
C ASP A 89 0.08 30.42 -9.98
N GLY A 90 -0.90 29.53 -9.76
CA GLY A 90 -1.05 28.29 -10.55
C GLY A 90 -0.22 27.11 -10.03
N GLU A 91 0.46 27.26 -8.90
CA GLU A 91 1.26 26.22 -8.28
C GLU A 91 0.59 25.61 -7.06
N ALA A 92 0.88 24.35 -6.79
CA ALA A 92 0.42 23.61 -5.64
C ALA A 92 1.55 22.81 -4.99
N VAL A 93 1.41 22.54 -3.69
CA VAL A 93 2.31 21.69 -2.92
C VAL A 93 1.56 20.45 -2.45
N ALA A 94 2.11 19.29 -2.77
CA ALA A 94 1.70 18.01 -2.20
C ALA A 94 2.62 17.66 -1.03
N PHE A 95 2.07 17.11 0.05
CA PHE A 95 2.85 16.68 1.20
C PHE A 95 2.16 15.55 1.95
N LYS A 96 2.96 14.67 2.50
CA LYS A 96 2.53 13.58 3.36
C LYS A 96 3.61 13.24 4.36
N VAL A 97 3.21 12.87 5.57
CA VAL A 97 4.06 12.25 6.58
C VAL A 97 3.50 10.88 6.90
N GLU A 98 4.37 9.89 7.01
CA GLU A 98 4.00 8.52 7.34
C GLU A 98 5.01 7.91 8.30
N SER A 99 4.52 7.06 9.22
CA SER A 99 5.35 6.35 10.19
C SER A 99 5.75 4.99 9.63
N HIS A 100 7.03 4.65 9.73
CA HIS A 100 7.56 3.33 9.37
C HIS A 100 8.29 2.70 10.57
N ASN A 101 7.56 2.61 11.69
CA ASN A 101 8.13 2.33 13.02
C ASN A 101 8.55 0.87 13.19
N HIS A 102 7.60 -0.09 13.04
CA HIS A 102 7.86 -1.51 13.26
C HIS A 102 8.94 -2.08 12.34
N PRO A 103 8.94 -1.83 11.02
CA PRO A 103 10.03 -2.24 10.16
C PRO A 103 11.39 -1.67 10.60
N SER A 104 11.42 -0.39 11.02
CA SER A 104 12.64 0.26 11.50
C SER A 104 13.10 -0.25 12.86
N ALA A 105 12.18 -0.72 13.70
CA ALA A 105 12.54 -1.36 14.97
C ALA A 105 13.22 -2.71 14.76
N VAL A 106 12.86 -3.45 13.70
CA VAL A 106 13.39 -4.78 13.37
C VAL A 106 14.68 -4.68 12.54
N GLU A 107 14.65 -3.85 11.48
CA GLU A 107 15.77 -3.63 10.56
C GLU A 107 15.86 -2.12 10.26
N PRO A 108 16.59 -1.36 11.06
CA PRO A 108 16.52 0.10 11.04
C PRO A 108 16.93 0.73 9.70
N PHE A 109 17.93 0.18 9.01
CA PHE A 109 18.37 0.71 7.74
C PHE A 109 17.30 0.50 6.66
N GLN A 110 16.85 -0.74 6.43
CA GLN A 110 15.88 -1.06 5.40
C GLN A 110 14.49 -0.51 5.74
N GLY A 111 14.09 -0.58 7.01
CA GLY A 111 12.82 -0.04 7.46
C GLY A 111 12.71 1.46 7.22
N ALA A 112 13.74 2.23 7.55
CA ALA A 112 13.76 3.67 7.33
C ALA A 112 13.89 4.04 5.84
N ALA A 113 14.74 3.32 5.08
CA ALA A 113 14.89 3.49 3.64
C ALA A 113 13.56 3.27 2.90
N THR A 114 12.84 2.20 3.26
CA THR A 114 11.53 1.89 2.67
C THR A 114 10.48 2.93 3.04
N GLY A 115 10.53 3.48 4.26
CA GLY A 115 9.67 4.59 4.66
C GLY A 115 9.84 5.81 3.75
N VAL A 116 11.09 6.15 3.40
CA VAL A 116 11.37 7.22 2.41
C VAL A 116 10.85 6.83 1.03
N GLY A 117 11.07 5.59 0.57
CA GLY A 117 10.57 5.10 -0.72
C GLY A 117 9.05 5.21 -0.83
N GLY A 118 8.32 4.79 0.21
CA GLY A 118 6.86 4.85 0.28
C GLY A 118 6.35 6.29 0.17
N ILE A 119 6.88 7.19 0.99
CA ILE A 119 6.41 8.57 1.02
C ILE A 119 6.68 9.34 -0.30
N LEU A 120 7.77 9.00 -1.00
CA LEU A 120 8.06 9.54 -2.33
C LEU A 120 7.02 9.08 -3.36
N ARG A 121 6.61 7.80 -3.32
CA ARG A 121 5.59 7.25 -4.22
C ARG A 121 4.23 7.88 -4.03
N ASP A 122 3.83 8.15 -2.79
CA ASP A 122 2.59 8.89 -2.51
C ASP A 122 2.57 10.28 -3.17
N ILE A 123 3.69 10.98 -3.10
CA ILE A 123 3.81 12.31 -3.71
C ILE A 123 3.72 12.23 -5.23
N ILE A 124 4.40 11.28 -5.88
CA ILE A 124 4.29 11.12 -7.33
C ILE A 124 2.93 10.60 -7.78
N ALA A 125 2.21 9.86 -6.94
CA ALA A 125 0.85 9.43 -7.22
C ALA A 125 -0.13 10.62 -7.32
N MET A 126 0.17 11.74 -6.63
CA MET A 126 -0.58 13.00 -6.77
C MET A 126 -0.22 13.80 -8.02
N GLY A 127 0.73 13.33 -8.83
CA GLY A 127 1.26 14.06 -9.98
C GLY A 127 2.34 15.08 -9.64
N ALA A 128 2.84 15.06 -8.40
CA ALA A 128 3.83 16.01 -7.92
C ALA A 128 5.27 15.48 -8.08
N ARG A 129 6.23 16.37 -8.38
CA ARG A 129 7.65 16.05 -8.33
C ARG A 129 8.15 16.24 -6.90
N PRO A 130 8.70 15.20 -6.26
CA PRO A 130 9.33 15.30 -4.95
C PRO A 130 10.51 16.27 -4.98
N VAL A 131 10.59 17.17 -4.00
CA VAL A 131 11.65 18.19 -3.93
C VAL A 131 12.37 18.23 -2.58
N ALA A 132 11.73 17.73 -1.51
CA ALA A 132 12.31 17.76 -0.18
C ALA A 132 11.79 16.63 0.70
N LEU A 133 12.66 16.13 1.57
CA LEU A 133 12.34 15.21 2.65
C LEU A 133 12.53 15.89 4.01
N LEU A 134 11.75 15.48 5.00
CA LEU A 134 11.88 15.83 6.41
C LEU A 134 11.64 14.57 7.24
N ASP A 135 12.23 14.53 8.43
CA ASP A 135 12.15 13.34 9.30
C ASP A 135 11.75 13.72 10.72
N GLY A 136 10.98 12.85 11.37
CA GLY A 136 10.67 12.95 12.78
C GLY A 136 11.07 11.68 13.51
N LEU A 137 12.23 11.70 14.16
CA LEU A 137 12.84 10.52 14.77
C LEU A 137 12.66 10.53 16.29
N ARG A 138 12.27 9.38 16.87
CA ARG A 138 12.09 9.20 18.30
C ARG A 138 12.76 7.90 18.75
N PHE A 139 13.76 8.00 19.64
CA PHE A 139 14.57 6.89 20.10
C PHE A 139 14.92 7.07 21.59
N ALA A 140 15.33 5.99 22.25
CA ALA A 140 15.98 6.13 23.54
C ALA A 140 17.41 6.66 23.37
N GLU A 141 17.96 7.27 24.42
CA GLU A 141 19.35 7.74 24.40
C GLU A 141 20.33 6.58 24.21
N GLY A 142 21.20 6.69 23.19
CA GLY A 142 22.17 5.64 22.87
C GLY A 142 21.60 4.40 22.16
N ASP A 143 20.37 4.45 21.65
CA ASP A 143 19.77 3.36 20.90
C ASP A 143 20.55 3.09 19.60
N TRP A 144 21.06 1.88 19.42
CA TRP A 144 21.86 1.45 18.28
C TRP A 144 21.09 1.54 16.92
N ARG A 145 19.76 1.53 16.98
CA ARG A 145 18.89 1.60 15.80
C ARG A 145 18.88 2.98 15.15
N PHE A 146 19.20 4.04 15.91
CA PHE A 146 19.19 5.43 15.42
C PHE A 146 20.12 5.64 14.23
N ASP A 147 21.38 5.23 14.35
CA ASP A 147 22.37 5.38 13.27
C ASP A 147 21.96 4.62 12.00
N GLY A 148 21.38 3.42 12.18
CA GLY A 148 20.84 2.62 11.07
C GLY A 148 19.68 3.32 10.36
N ALA A 149 18.75 3.90 11.11
CA ALA A 149 17.61 4.63 10.54
C ALA A 149 18.07 5.88 9.77
N VAL A 150 18.94 6.69 10.36
CA VAL A 150 19.53 7.88 9.70
C VAL A 150 20.27 7.49 8.42
N ALA A 151 21.07 6.41 8.48
CA ALA A 151 21.78 5.92 7.29
C ALA A 151 20.83 5.46 6.19
N GLY A 152 19.74 4.76 6.53
CA GLY A 152 18.72 4.31 5.58
C GLY A 152 18.00 5.47 4.88
N ILE A 153 17.57 6.49 5.65
CA ILE A 153 16.95 7.72 5.12
C ILE A 153 17.91 8.44 4.17
N GLY A 154 19.13 8.70 4.64
CA GLY A 154 20.15 9.39 3.84
C GLY A 154 20.53 8.62 2.58
N HIS A 155 20.65 7.29 2.66
CA HIS A 155 20.94 6.45 1.50
C HIS A 155 19.85 6.58 0.42
N TYR A 156 18.59 6.41 0.80
CA TYR A 156 17.48 6.45 -0.16
C TYR A 156 17.34 7.85 -0.77
N GLY A 157 17.28 8.89 0.05
CA GLY A 157 17.16 10.28 -0.39
C GLY A 157 18.27 10.71 -1.33
N ASN A 158 19.53 10.39 -1.01
CA ASN A 158 20.69 10.70 -1.84
C ASN A 158 20.65 9.97 -3.18
N CYS A 159 20.28 8.68 -3.21
CA CYS A 159 20.22 7.92 -4.46
C CYS A 159 19.14 8.45 -5.41
N VAL A 160 17.98 8.86 -4.89
CA VAL A 160 16.90 9.43 -5.71
C VAL A 160 17.10 10.92 -6.02
N GLY A 161 18.03 11.59 -5.33
CA GLY A 161 18.35 13.00 -5.52
C GLY A 161 17.31 13.95 -4.90
N VAL A 162 16.65 13.52 -3.81
CA VAL A 162 15.73 14.35 -3.02
C VAL A 162 16.36 14.60 -1.64
N PRO A 163 16.76 15.84 -1.32
CA PRO A 163 17.48 16.13 -0.09
C PRO A 163 16.57 16.09 1.14
N THR A 164 17.07 15.58 2.26
CA THR A 164 16.49 15.81 3.58
C THR A 164 16.90 17.22 4.03
N VAL A 165 15.94 18.12 4.12
CA VAL A 165 16.17 19.54 4.39
C VAL A 165 15.87 19.97 5.81
N GLY A 166 15.26 19.11 6.60
CA GLY A 166 14.90 19.41 7.98
C GLY A 166 14.31 18.18 8.71
N GLY A 167 13.85 18.44 9.91
CA GLY A 167 13.28 17.42 10.78
C GLY A 167 13.70 17.63 12.22
N GLU A 168 13.47 16.61 13.04
CA GLU A 168 13.88 16.62 14.45
C GLU A 168 14.20 15.20 14.94
N ALA A 169 15.12 15.10 15.90
CA ALA A 169 15.34 13.90 16.68
C ALA A 169 15.06 14.20 18.15
N VAL A 170 14.27 13.34 18.79
CA VAL A 170 13.98 13.43 20.22
C VAL A 170 14.38 12.12 20.87
N PHE A 171 15.13 12.22 21.97
CA PHE A 171 15.59 11.08 22.74
C PHE A 171 14.88 11.04 24.08
N ASP A 172 14.21 9.92 24.38
CA ASP A 172 13.49 9.70 25.64
C ASP A 172 13.36 8.19 25.86
N ASP A 173 13.52 7.74 27.10
CA ASP A 173 13.44 6.33 27.48
C ASP A 173 12.08 5.68 27.16
N ALA A 174 11.03 6.48 27.01
CA ALA A 174 9.70 6.01 26.57
C ALA A 174 9.72 5.36 25.18
N TYR A 175 10.75 5.61 24.36
CA TYR A 175 10.90 5.04 23.02
C TYR A 175 11.79 3.79 22.97
N SER A 176 12.25 3.26 24.13
CA SER A 176 13.15 2.09 24.18
C SER A 176 12.61 0.87 23.47
N ASP A 177 11.32 0.59 23.64
CA ASP A 177 10.65 -0.59 23.08
C ASP A 177 9.97 -0.30 21.73
N ASN A 178 9.67 0.97 21.45
CA ASN A 178 8.93 1.36 20.26
C ASN A 178 9.49 2.66 19.66
N VAL A 179 10.52 2.52 18.83
CA VAL A 179 11.10 3.63 18.08
C VAL A 179 10.10 4.22 17.09
N LEU A 180 10.13 5.53 16.87
CA LEU A 180 9.31 6.17 15.86
C LEU A 180 10.21 6.73 14.75
N VAL A 181 9.93 6.29 13.54
CA VAL A 181 10.58 6.78 12.32
C VAL A 181 9.48 7.32 11.42
N ASN A 182 9.37 8.64 11.35
CA ASN A 182 8.41 9.30 10.49
C ASN A 182 9.15 9.97 9.34
N ALA A 183 8.80 9.62 8.12
CA ALA A 183 9.31 10.25 6.92
C ALA A 183 8.23 11.17 6.33
N MET A 184 8.61 12.38 5.96
CA MET A 184 7.75 13.33 5.26
C MET A 184 8.39 13.67 3.91
N CYS A 185 7.56 13.75 2.88
CA CYS A 185 7.96 14.27 1.58
C CYS A 185 7.09 15.45 1.17
N VAL A 186 7.73 16.41 0.53
CA VAL A 186 7.10 17.58 -0.10
C VAL A 186 7.37 17.52 -1.59
N GLY A 187 6.35 17.74 -2.41
CA GLY A 187 6.44 17.81 -3.85
C GLY A 187 5.73 19.04 -4.41
N LEU A 188 6.13 19.46 -5.60
CA LEU A 188 5.54 20.57 -6.31
C LEU A 188 4.87 20.09 -7.60
N LEU A 189 3.76 20.72 -7.96
CA LEU A 189 3.03 20.46 -9.19
C LEU A 189 2.24 21.70 -9.64
N PRO A 190 1.96 21.82 -10.94
CA PRO A 190 0.95 22.76 -11.40
C PRO A 190 -0.42 22.38 -10.83
N LYS A 191 -1.17 23.37 -10.37
CA LYS A 191 -2.48 23.18 -9.71
C LYS A 191 -3.48 22.35 -10.56
N GLU A 192 -3.45 22.53 -11.86
CA GLU A 192 -4.32 21.82 -12.81
C GLU A 192 -3.93 20.35 -13.05
N ARG A 193 -2.79 19.92 -12.52
CA ARG A 193 -2.27 18.55 -12.67
C ARG A 193 -2.44 17.66 -11.43
N VAL A 194 -3.21 18.11 -10.46
CA VAL A 194 -3.49 17.27 -9.27
C VAL A 194 -4.23 16.02 -9.73
N LEU A 195 -3.61 14.86 -9.54
CA LEU A 195 -4.21 13.57 -9.84
C LEU A 195 -4.98 13.04 -8.63
N SER A 196 -5.96 12.20 -8.92
CA SER A 196 -6.64 11.35 -7.95
C SER A 196 -6.23 9.89 -8.20
N ALA A 197 -6.20 9.08 -7.15
CA ALA A 197 -5.99 7.65 -7.28
C ALA A 197 -7.19 6.93 -7.90
N ARG A 198 -8.35 7.55 -7.97
CA ARG A 198 -9.60 6.91 -8.42
C ARG A 198 -9.51 6.43 -9.86
N ALA A 199 -9.79 5.16 -10.06
CA ALA A 199 -9.90 4.60 -11.40
C ALA A 199 -11.17 5.12 -12.08
N THR A 200 -11.03 5.61 -13.30
CA THR A 200 -12.11 6.18 -14.10
C THR A 200 -12.15 5.57 -15.50
N GLY A 201 -13.30 5.69 -16.16
CA GLY A 201 -13.48 5.27 -17.55
C GLY A 201 -13.55 3.75 -17.71
N PRO A 202 -14.74 3.13 -17.59
CA PRO A 202 -14.89 1.70 -17.88
C PRO A 202 -14.28 1.35 -19.23
N GLY A 203 -13.43 0.33 -19.27
CA GLY A 203 -12.63 -0.06 -20.42
C GLY A 203 -11.19 0.44 -20.39
N ASN A 204 -10.83 1.40 -19.55
CA ASN A 204 -9.44 1.79 -19.32
C ASN A 204 -8.63 0.62 -18.74
N LEU A 205 -7.36 0.58 -19.07
CA LEU A 205 -6.44 -0.47 -18.69
C LEU A 205 -5.79 -0.16 -17.34
N VAL A 206 -5.57 -1.20 -16.55
CA VAL A 206 -4.80 -1.13 -15.30
C VAL A 206 -3.41 -1.65 -15.58
N VAL A 207 -2.42 -0.78 -15.50
CA VAL A 207 -1.02 -1.05 -15.81
C VAL A 207 -0.20 -1.01 -14.53
N LEU A 208 0.41 -2.13 -14.16
CA LEU A 208 1.43 -2.21 -13.12
C LEU A 208 2.79 -1.94 -13.74
N TYR A 209 3.60 -1.08 -13.13
CA TYR A 209 4.95 -0.80 -13.59
C TYR A 209 5.92 -0.57 -12.42
N GLY A 210 7.21 -0.78 -12.67
CA GLY A 210 8.27 -0.69 -11.68
C GLY A 210 9.02 -2.00 -11.46
N ALA A 211 9.31 -2.34 -10.21
CA ALA A 211 9.96 -3.60 -9.84
C ALA A 211 9.05 -4.82 -10.05
N THR A 212 9.65 -5.99 -10.13
CA THR A 212 8.92 -7.27 -10.17
C THR A 212 8.45 -7.69 -8.76
N THR A 213 7.36 -8.44 -8.71
CA THR A 213 6.73 -8.88 -7.46
C THR A 213 7.39 -10.14 -6.91
N GLY A 214 7.74 -10.12 -5.63
CA GLY A 214 8.22 -11.25 -4.82
C GLY A 214 7.40 -11.41 -3.55
N ARG A 215 7.88 -12.24 -2.59
CA ARG A 215 7.21 -12.47 -1.29
C ARG A 215 7.58 -11.44 -0.22
N ASP A 216 8.02 -10.24 -0.62
CA ASP A 216 8.40 -9.20 0.34
C ASP A 216 7.21 -8.74 1.15
N GLY A 217 7.44 -8.51 2.42
CA GLY A 217 6.46 -7.90 3.32
C GLY A 217 5.18 -8.72 3.53
N ILE A 218 5.08 -9.95 3.02
CA ILE A 218 3.92 -10.80 3.26
C ILE A 218 3.78 -11.04 4.77
N GLY A 219 2.71 -10.53 5.37
CA GLY A 219 2.58 -10.47 6.82
C GLY A 219 3.45 -9.39 7.47
N GLY A 220 4.05 -8.48 6.68
CA GLY A 220 4.96 -7.42 7.12
C GLY A 220 4.27 -6.27 7.85
N ALA A 221 4.20 -5.08 7.24
CA ALA A 221 3.75 -3.85 7.91
C ALA A 221 2.37 -3.98 8.56
N SER A 222 1.39 -4.60 7.91
CA SER A 222 0.02 -4.73 8.44
C SER A 222 -0.09 -5.70 9.62
N VAL A 223 0.66 -6.81 9.61
CA VAL A 223 0.70 -7.77 10.72
C VAL A 223 1.57 -7.22 11.86
N LEU A 224 2.73 -6.64 11.54
CA LEU A 224 3.61 -6.03 12.53
C LEU A 224 2.95 -4.84 13.24
N ALA A 225 2.18 -4.02 12.53
CA ALA A 225 1.44 -2.90 13.12
C ALA A 225 0.35 -3.35 14.11
N SER A 226 -0.06 -4.62 14.07
CA SER A 226 -1.10 -5.19 14.95
C SER A 226 -0.50 -6.04 16.08
N GLN A 227 0.82 -6.14 16.21
CA GLN A 227 1.52 -6.94 17.21
C GLN A 227 2.38 -6.08 18.13
N GLU A 228 2.51 -6.49 19.39
CA GLU A 228 3.48 -5.90 20.31
C GLU A 228 4.91 -6.34 19.91
N LEU A 229 5.85 -5.38 19.96
CA LEU A 229 7.28 -5.67 19.82
C LEU A 229 7.79 -6.35 21.08
N GLY A 230 8.48 -7.48 20.94
CA GLY A 230 8.99 -8.25 22.06
C GLY A 230 10.19 -9.12 21.71
N GLU A 231 10.59 -10.00 22.62
CA GLU A 231 11.63 -11.00 22.37
C GLU A 231 11.24 -11.87 21.18
N GLY A 232 12.14 -12.01 20.18
CA GLY A 232 11.86 -12.71 18.91
C GLY A 232 11.63 -11.78 17.70
N SER A 233 11.68 -10.47 17.87
CA SER A 233 11.55 -9.53 16.75
C SER A 233 12.61 -9.74 15.64
N ALA A 234 13.78 -10.28 15.98
CA ALA A 234 14.84 -10.62 15.01
C ALA A 234 14.43 -11.72 14.03
N GLU A 235 13.54 -12.64 14.43
CA GLU A 235 13.03 -13.70 13.55
C GLU A 235 12.09 -13.16 12.44
N LYS A 236 11.60 -11.92 12.62
CA LYS A 236 10.71 -11.24 11.68
C LYS A 236 11.44 -10.48 10.57
N ARG A 237 12.78 -10.44 10.57
CA ARG A 237 13.58 -9.78 9.52
C ARG A 237 13.22 -10.19 8.09
N PRO A 238 12.91 -11.46 7.78
CA PRO A 238 12.52 -11.85 6.43
C PRO A 238 11.22 -11.20 5.94
N SER A 239 10.37 -10.69 6.84
CA SER A 239 9.13 -9.98 6.50
C SER A 239 9.30 -8.47 6.32
N VAL A 240 10.50 -7.92 6.55
CA VAL A 240 10.80 -6.51 6.30
C VAL A 240 10.98 -6.29 4.81
N GLN A 241 10.36 -5.24 4.31
CA GLN A 241 10.50 -4.78 2.93
C GLN A 241 11.94 -4.29 2.68
N VAL A 242 12.42 -4.48 1.45
CA VAL A 242 13.73 -3.98 1.01
C VAL A 242 13.51 -2.84 0.00
N GLY A 243 14.03 -1.67 0.31
CA GLY A 243 13.98 -0.51 -0.58
C GLY A 243 15.09 -0.55 -1.63
N ASP A 244 14.74 -0.35 -2.90
CA ASP A 244 15.69 -0.18 -4.01
C ASP A 244 15.62 1.25 -4.56
N PRO A 245 16.44 2.18 -4.05
CA PRO A 245 16.40 3.57 -4.48
C PRO A 245 16.84 3.77 -5.94
N PHE A 246 17.56 2.84 -6.56
CA PHE A 246 17.89 2.92 -7.98
C PHE A 246 16.63 2.72 -8.84
N THR A 247 15.86 1.69 -8.58
CA THR A 247 14.55 1.51 -9.21
C THR A 247 13.58 2.61 -8.80
N GLY A 248 13.61 3.05 -7.54
CA GLY A 248 12.85 4.18 -7.03
C GLY A 248 13.09 5.47 -7.82
N LYS A 249 14.35 5.77 -8.15
CA LYS A 249 14.70 6.94 -9.00
C LYS A 249 14.08 6.85 -10.40
N LYS A 250 14.22 5.70 -11.06
CA LYS A 250 13.60 5.47 -12.38
C LYS A 250 12.08 5.63 -12.30
N LEU A 251 11.46 5.10 -11.25
CA LEU A 251 10.02 5.15 -11.03
C LEU A 251 9.51 6.59 -10.88
N ILE A 252 10.25 7.44 -10.15
CA ILE A 252 9.94 8.88 -10.03
C ILE A 252 9.94 9.53 -11.41
N GLU A 253 11.01 9.33 -12.20
CA GLU A 253 11.13 9.99 -13.51
C GLU A 253 10.06 9.49 -14.50
N VAL A 254 9.80 8.17 -14.55
CA VAL A 254 8.73 7.61 -15.37
C VAL A 254 7.38 8.19 -14.98
N SER A 255 7.04 8.18 -13.69
CA SER A 255 5.72 8.64 -13.24
C SER A 255 5.51 10.12 -13.54
N VAL A 256 6.51 10.95 -13.28
CA VAL A 256 6.44 12.39 -13.60
C VAL A 256 6.28 12.60 -15.11
N GLU A 257 7.02 11.88 -15.94
CA GLU A 257 6.91 11.97 -17.40
C GLU A 257 5.53 11.52 -17.91
N LEU A 258 4.98 10.44 -17.37
CA LEU A 258 3.63 9.95 -17.72
C LEU A 258 2.56 11.00 -17.41
N VAL A 259 2.68 11.67 -16.25
CA VAL A 259 1.76 12.73 -15.82
C VAL A 259 1.91 13.97 -16.70
N GLU A 260 3.14 14.45 -16.89
CA GLU A 260 3.42 15.65 -17.69
C GLU A 260 2.99 15.51 -19.15
N SER A 261 3.06 14.28 -19.68
CA SER A 261 2.63 13.95 -21.04
C SER A 261 1.13 13.62 -21.17
N GLY A 262 0.37 13.62 -20.06
CA GLY A 262 -1.07 13.31 -20.07
C GLY A 262 -1.40 11.89 -20.50
N LEU A 263 -0.51 10.93 -20.22
CA LEU A 263 -0.63 9.54 -20.65
C LEU A 263 -1.42 8.66 -19.67
N VAL A 264 -1.65 9.14 -18.45
CA VAL A 264 -2.36 8.41 -17.39
C VAL A 264 -3.55 9.21 -16.88
N GLU A 265 -4.60 8.49 -16.47
CA GLU A 265 -5.82 9.07 -15.88
C GLU A 265 -5.71 9.14 -14.35
N SER A 266 -5.05 8.16 -13.74
CA SER A 266 -4.81 8.10 -12.30
C SER A 266 -3.58 7.26 -12.00
N LEU A 267 -2.99 7.50 -10.82
CA LEU A 267 -1.84 6.77 -10.29
C LEU A 267 -2.10 6.36 -8.85
N GLN A 268 -1.56 5.20 -8.48
CA GLN A 268 -1.54 4.71 -7.10
C GLN A 268 -0.22 3.99 -6.84
N ASP A 269 0.36 4.16 -5.66
CA ASP A 269 1.51 3.37 -5.25
C ASP A 269 1.10 1.97 -4.76
N CYS A 270 2.05 1.04 -4.75
CA CYS A 270 1.90 -0.27 -4.12
C CYS A 270 2.74 -0.28 -2.84
N GLY A 271 2.17 0.25 -1.77
CA GLY A 271 2.76 0.24 -0.43
C GLY A 271 2.33 -0.98 0.39
N ALA A 272 1.88 -0.73 1.63
CA ALA A 272 1.35 -1.77 2.51
C ALA A 272 0.14 -2.48 1.90
N ALA A 273 0.06 -3.80 2.10
CA ALA A 273 -0.92 -4.70 1.49
C ALA A 273 -0.89 -4.73 -0.06
N GLY A 274 0.12 -4.15 -0.68
CA GLY A 274 0.43 -4.27 -2.10
C GLY A 274 -0.73 -3.96 -3.05
N LEU A 275 -1.01 -4.86 -4.00
CA LEU A 275 -2.10 -4.70 -4.96
C LEU A 275 -3.49 -4.72 -4.31
N ALA A 276 -3.66 -5.38 -3.17
CA ALA A 276 -4.94 -5.41 -2.47
C ALA A 276 -5.36 -4.01 -2.02
N SER A 277 -4.44 -3.24 -1.43
CA SER A 277 -4.71 -1.85 -1.02
C SER A 277 -4.87 -0.94 -2.23
N SER A 278 -3.86 -0.89 -3.10
CA SER A 278 -3.84 0.04 -4.23
C SER A 278 -5.07 -0.13 -5.14
N LEU A 279 -5.42 -1.36 -5.53
CA LEU A 279 -6.56 -1.59 -6.41
C LEU A 279 -7.91 -1.32 -5.72
N SER A 280 -8.05 -1.63 -4.42
CA SER A 280 -9.28 -1.33 -3.68
C SER A 280 -9.51 0.16 -3.47
N GLU A 281 -8.42 0.93 -3.29
CA GLU A 281 -8.48 2.39 -3.22
C GLU A 281 -8.86 3.01 -4.55
N MET A 282 -8.25 2.54 -5.64
CA MET A 282 -8.58 2.97 -6.99
C MET A 282 -10.03 2.63 -7.37
N ALA A 283 -10.54 1.48 -6.94
CA ALA A 283 -11.90 1.00 -7.23
C ALA A 283 -13.00 1.60 -6.34
N SER A 284 -12.76 2.75 -5.70
CA SER A 284 -13.72 3.35 -4.75
C SER A 284 -15.09 3.69 -5.38
N GLU A 285 -15.14 3.97 -6.67
CA GLU A 285 -16.37 4.37 -7.41
C GLU A 285 -16.62 3.50 -8.65
N CYS A 286 -15.80 2.46 -8.88
CA CYS A 286 -15.88 1.57 -10.03
C CYS A 286 -15.52 0.14 -9.65
N GLY A 287 -15.50 -0.78 -10.61
CA GLY A 287 -14.90 -2.11 -10.50
C GLY A 287 -13.55 -2.16 -11.22
N ILE A 288 -12.70 -3.07 -10.81
CA ILE A 288 -11.46 -3.41 -11.51
C ILE A 288 -11.38 -4.92 -11.64
N ASP A 289 -11.26 -5.40 -12.87
CA ASP A 289 -10.93 -6.79 -13.16
C ASP A 289 -9.42 -6.95 -13.14
N VAL A 290 -8.92 -7.93 -12.38
CA VAL A 290 -7.47 -8.15 -12.20
C VAL A 290 -7.08 -9.54 -12.67
N HIS A 291 -5.99 -9.62 -13.44
CA HIS A 291 -5.36 -10.84 -13.92
C HIS A 291 -4.02 -11.03 -13.21
N LEU A 292 -4.01 -11.76 -12.10
CA LEU A 292 -2.80 -11.97 -11.29
C LEU A 292 -1.72 -12.79 -12.01
N ASP A 293 -2.12 -13.60 -12.98
CA ASP A 293 -1.22 -14.35 -13.87
C ASP A 293 -0.38 -13.46 -14.80
N ARG A 294 -0.75 -12.18 -14.94
CA ARG A 294 -0.02 -11.18 -15.74
C ARG A 294 0.93 -10.31 -14.92
N VAL A 295 0.90 -10.43 -13.61
CA VAL A 295 1.81 -9.67 -12.73
C VAL A 295 3.25 -10.16 -12.94
N PRO A 296 4.21 -9.26 -13.25
CA PRO A 296 5.61 -9.64 -13.38
C PRO A 296 6.17 -10.15 -12.06
N LEU A 297 6.58 -11.42 -12.01
CA LEU A 297 7.09 -12.07 -10.80
C LEU A 297 8.60 -12.26 -10.89
N ARG A 298 9.33 -12.07 -9.77
CA ARG A 298 10.72 -12.45 -9.61
C ARG A 298 10.91 -13.82 -8.95
N GLU A 299 9.85 -14.34 -8.32
CA GLU A 299 9.84 -15.63 -7.64
C GLU A 299 8.83 -16.58 -8.30
N LYS A 300 9.23 -17.85 -8.41
CA LYS A 300 8.36 -18.89 -8.97
C LYS A 300 7.44 -19.45 -7.89
N GLY A 301 6.26 -19.92 -8.33
CA GLY A 301 5.32 -20.64 -7.46
C GLY A 301 4.64 -19.77 -6.42
N MET A 302 4.49 -18.47 -6.69
CA MET A 302 3.67 -17.61 -5.85
C MET A 302 2.19 -17.95 -6.04
N GLU A 303 1.49 -18.11 -4.93
CA GLU A 303 0.05 -18.29 -4.90
C GLU A 303 -0.68 -16.95 -5.19
N PRO A 304 -1.90 -16.98 -5.72
CA PRO A 304 -2.64 -15.74 -6.03
C PRO A 304 -2.77 -14.76 -4.86
N TRP A 305 -2.98 -15.25 -3.65
CA TRP A 305 -3.07 -14.40 -2.46
C TRP A 305 -1.72 -13.76 -2.12
N GLU A 306 -0.59 -14.48 -2.30
CA GLU A 306 0.74 -13.92 -2.09
C GLU A 306 1.03 -12.77 -3.08
N ILE A 307 0.63 -12.94 -4.36
CA ILE A 307 0.79 -11.90 -5.38
C ILE A 307 -0.02 -10.66 -5.03
N MET A 308 -1.25 -10.86 -4.55
CA MET A 308 -2.18 -9.77 -4.25
C MET A 308 -1.74 -8.94 -3.05
N ILE A 309 -1.21 -9.58 -2.01
CA ILE A 309 -0.83 -8.92 -0.76
C ILE A 309 0.66 -8.63 -0.62
N SER A 310 1.48 -9.00 -1.61
CA SER A 310 2.91 -8.71 -1.61
C SER A 310 3.17 -7.22 -1.47
N GLU A 311 4.07 -6.87 -0.57
CA GLU A 311 4.51 -5.49 -0.32
C GLU A 311 5.85 -5.18 -1.00
N SER A 312 6.18 -5.88 -2.11
CA SER A 312 7.36 -5.54 -2.93
C SER A 312 7.33 -4.06 -3.28
N GLN A 313 8.44 -3.40 -2.99
CA GLN A 313 8.54 -1.95 -3.13
C GLN A 313 8.78 -1.53 -4.59
N GLU A 314 8.84 -0.23 -4.83
CA GLU A 314 9.11 0.40 -6.13
C GLU A 314 8.15 -0.08 -7.24
N ARG A 315 6.85 -0.19 -6.91
CA ARG A 315 5.78 -0.51 -7.86
C ARG A 315 4.71 0.57 -7.83
N MET A 316 4.16 0.89 -9.00
CA MET A 316 3.03 1.80 -9.17
C MET A 316 1.97 1.15 -10.06
N VAL A 317 0.72 1.54 -9.86
CA VAL A 317 -0.41 1.21 -10.72
C VAL A 317 -0.92 2.47 -11.40
N ALA A 318 -1.11 2.41 -12.71
CA ALA A 318 -1.69 3.48 -13.50
C ALA A 318 -3.01 3.03 -14.15
N VAL A 319 -3.98 3.93 -14.26
CA VAL A 319 -5.13 3.78 -15.16
C VAL A 319 -4.81 4.49 -16.46
N VAL A 320 -4.90 3.75 -17.56
CA VAL A 320 -4.44 4.18 -18.88
C VAL A 320 -5.54 3.98 -19.92
N ARG A 321 -5.84 5.00 -20.71
CA ARG A 321 -6.73 4.84 -21.87
C ARG A 321 -6.11 3.88 -22.87
N PRO A 322 -6.88 2.95 -23.49
CA PRO A 322 -6.32 1.95 -24.40
C PRO A 322 -5.44 2.53 -25.51
N GLN A 323 -5.79 3.69 -26.04
CA GLN A 323 -5.02 4.37 -27.09
C GLN A 323 -3.69 4.98 -26.62
N MET A 324 -3.48 5.12 -25.30
CA MET A 324 -2.23 5.64 -24.72
C MET A 324 -1.27 4.53 -24.30
N LEU A 325 -1.69 3.25 -24.35
CA LEU A 325 -0.92 2.13 -23.84
C LEU A 325 0.48 2.05 -24.45
N GLU A 326 0.58 2.13 -25.77
CA GLU A 326 1.86 2.05 -26.48
C GLU A 326 2.84 3.15 -26.05
N ALA A 327 2.34 4.38 -25.85
CA ALA A 327 3.16 5.48 -25.36
C ALA A 327 3.62 5.27 -23.91
N VAL A 328 2.74 4.75 -23.04
CA VAL A 328 3.11 4.40 -21.65
C VAL A 328 4.19 3.31 -21.62
N GLN A 329 4.03 2.27 -22.42
CA GLN A 329 5.01 1.18 -22.55
C GLN A 329 6.37 1.71 -23.04
N ALA A 330 6.37 2.57 -24.05
CA ALA A 330 7.60 3.17 -24.58
C ALA A 330 8.34 4.03 -23.52
N VAL A 331 7.61 4.74 -22.63
CA VAL A 331 8.22 5.45 -21.51
C VAL A 331 8.84 4.47 -20.52
N CYS A 332 8.12 3.43 -20.11
CA CYS A 332 8.65 2.40 -19.20
C CYS A 332 9.89 1.69 -19.76
N GLU A 333 9.85 1.32 -21.04
CA GLU A 333 10.97 0.64 -21.73
C GLU A 333 12.21 1.52 -21.81
N ARG A 334 12.06 2.81 -22.11
CA ARG A 334 13.19 3.78 -22.16
C ARG A 334 13.91 3.89 -20.81
N TRP A 335 13.19 3.76 -19.71
CA TRP A 335 13.73 3.77 -18.36
C TRP A 335 14.06 2.36 -17.84
N GLU A 336 13.90 1.32 -18.68
CA GLU A 336 14.15 -0.09 -18.32
C GLU A 336 13.36 -0.53 -17.08
N LEU A 337 12.10 -0.13 -16.97
CA LEU A 337 11.17 -0.60 -15.95
C LEU A 337 10.27 -1.71 -16.51
N HIS A 338 10.03 -2.72 -15.70
CA HIS A 338 9.00 -3.71 -16.00
C HIS A 338 7.63 -3.05 -16.03
N HIS A 339 6.77 -3.52 -16.93
CA HIS A 339 5.38 -3.09 -17.02
C HIS A 339 4.49 -4.22 -17.52
N ALA A 340 3.24 -4.22 -17.10
CA ALA A 340 2.24 -5.19 -17.57
C ALA A 340 0.82 -4.62 -17.43
N VAL A 341 -0.03 -4.94 -18.40
CA VAL A 341 -1.47 -4.73 -18.27
C VAL A 341 -2.04 -5.85 -17.41
N ILE A 342 -2.29 -5.55 -16.14
CA ILE A 342 -2.76 -6.52 -15.15
C ILE A 342 -4.28 -6.52 -14.98
N GLY A 343 -4.97 -5.59 -15.63
CA GLY A 343 -6.41 -5.50 -15.42
C GLY A 343 -7.10 -4.45 -16.29
N LYS A 344 -8.35 -4.23 -15.96
CA LYS A 344 -9.23 -3.31 -16.67
C LYS A 344 -10.23 -2.69 -15.71
N VAL A 345 -10.49 -1.40 -15.88
CA VAL A 345 -11.56 -0.70 -15.17
C VAL A 345 -12.91 -1.18 -15.69
N ASN A 346 -13.81 -1.51 -14.77
CA ASN A 346 -15.15 -1.97 -15.06
C ASN A 346 -16.19 -1.03 -14.45
N VAL A 347 -17.47 -1.26 -14.72
CA VAL A 347 -18.57 -0.54 -14.06
C VAL A 347 -18.62 -0.89 -12.58
N ASP A 348 -19.21 -0.01 -11.76
CA ASP A 348 -19.42 -0.29 -10.34
C ASP A 348 -20.12 -1.65 -10.19
N PRO A 349 -19.58 -2.57 -9.36
CA PRO A 349 -20.19 -3.88 -9.12
C PRO A 349 -21.62 -3.82 -8.62
N GLU A 350 -22.01 -2.75 -7.93
CA GLU A 350 -23.38 -2.55 -7.48
C GLU A 350 -24.30 -2.17 -8.65
N VAL A 351 -23.83 -1.32 -9.55
CA VAL A 351 -24.54 -1.00 -10.81
C VAL A 351 -24.69 -2.26 -11.65
N LEU A 352 -23.61 -3.04 -11.79
CA LEU A 352 -23.64 -4.32 -12.52
C LEU A 352 -24.60 -5.33 -11.85
N ARG A 353 -24.56 -5.45 -10.52
CA ARG A 353 -25.49 -6.33 -9.77
C ARG A 353 -26.93 -5.92 -9.99
N ASN A 354 -27.24 -4.62 -9.90
CA ASN A 354 -28.58 -4.10 -10.14
C ASN A 354 -29.05 -4.34 -11.59
N GLN A 355 -28.17 -4.18 -12.58
CA GLN A 355 -28.44 -4.50 -13.97
C GLN A 355 -28.71 -6.00 -14.17
N LEU A 356 -27.93 -6.89 -13.57
CA LEU A 356 -28.11 -8.33 -13.63
C LEU A 356 -29.39 -8.78 -12.91
N GLN A 357 -29.75 -8.16 -11.80
CA GLN A 357 -31.02 -8.42 -11.12
C GLN A 357 -32.21 -7.97 -11.97
N ALA A 358 -32.15 -6.79 -12.57
CA ALA A 358 -33.17 -6.27 -13.46
C ALA A 358 -33.35 -7.14 -14.72
N ALA A 359 -32.26 -7.78 -15.19
CA ALA A 359 -32.28 -8.74 -16.29
C ALA A 359 -32.76 -10.14 -15.92
N GLY A 360 -33.17 -10.39 -14.66
CA GLY A 360 -33.57 -11.71 -14.17
C GLY A 360 -32.44 -12.71 -13.94
N LEU A 361 -31.20 -12.24 -13.98
CA LEU A 361 -29.97 -13.04 -13.86
C LEU A 361 -29.38 -13.03 -12.43
N GLY A 362 -30.19 -12.75 -11.43
CA GLY A 362 -29.75 -12.53 -10.05
C GLY A 362 -29.02 -13.70 -9.35
N ARG A 363 -29.09 -14.94 -9.87
CA ARG A 363 -28.28 -16.08 -9.39
C ARG A 363 -26.96 -16.24 -10.12
N GLN A 364 -26.76 -15.64 -11.28
CA GLN A 364 -25.53 -15.68 -12.08
C GLN A 364 -24.58 -14.52 -11.75
N ALA A 365 -25.01 -13.56 -10.93
CA ALA A 365 -24.15 -12.59 -10.27
C ALA A 365 -23.24 -13.20 -9.19
N GLN A 366 -23.40 -14.49 -8.90
CA GLN A 366 -22.47 -15.29 -8.12
C GLN A 366 -21.32 -15.75 -9.03
N ILE A 367 -20.22 -14.94 -8.99
CA ILE A 367 -18.86 -15.41 -9.26
C ILE A 367 -18.76 -16.34 -10.46
N MET A 368 -18.51 -15.80 -11.62
CA MET A 368 -17.95 -16.60 -12.69
C MET A 368 -16.50 -16.94 -12.34
N GLU A 369 -16.34 -18.09 -11.70
CA GLU A 369 -15.08 -18.79 -11.62
C GLU A 369 -14.76 -19.37 -13.00
N GLU A 370 -14.08 -18.60 -13.81
CA GLU A 370 -13.20 -19.13 -14.84
C GLU A 370 -12.24 -18.01 -15.23
N GLY A 371 -11.09 -17.93 -14.54
CA GLY A 371 -9.92 -17.16 -14.95
C GLY A 371 -9.86 -15.68 -14.56
N GLY A 372 -10.80 -15.17 -13.78
CA GLY A 372 -10.78 -13.79 -13.29
C GLY A 372 -11.34 -13.70 -11.86
N LEU A 373 -10.58 -13.15 -10.94
CA LEU A 373 -10.99 -12.92 -9.57
C LEU A 373 -11.66 -11.56 -9.44
N TRP A 374 -12.93 -11.54 -9.06
CA TRP A 374 -13.65 -10.31 -8.70
C TRP A 374 -13.40 -10.02 -7.22
N VAL A 375 -12.65 -8.98 -6.92
CA VAL A 375 -12.51 -8.50 -5.56
C VAL A 375 -13.43 -7.30 -5.37
N ILE A 376 -14.63 -7.54 -4.82
CA ILE A 376 -15.51 -6.47 -4.36
C ILE A 376 -15.04 -6.12 -2.95
N MET A 377 -14.09 -5.19 -2.86
CA MET A 377 -13.65 -4.68 -1.58
C MET A 377 -14.01 -3.20 -1.49
N ARG A 378 -15.04 -2.90 -0.72
CA ARG A 378 -15.22 -1.56 -0.19
C ARG A 378 -14.36 -1.47 1.08
N LYS A 379 -13.52 -0.44 1.19
CA LYS A 379 -12.99 -0.04 2.51
C LYS A 379 -14.18 -0.02 3.48
N PRO A 380 -14.07 -0.57 4.70
CA PRO A 380 -15.14 -0.43 5.66
C PRO A 380 -15.45 1.06 5.77
N HIS A 381 -16.68 1.44 5.46
CA HIS A 381 -17.14 2.81 5.68
C HIS A 381 -16.86 3.10 7.16
N PRO A 382 -16.27 4.26 7.54
CA PRO A 382 -15.85 4.56 8.90
C PRO A 382 -17.07 4.76 9.85
N ARG A 383 -17.91 3.76 9.92
CA ARG A 383 -18.99 3.59 10.88
C ARG A 383 -18.99 2.12 11.33
N LEU A 384 -17.99 1.77 12.06
CA LEU A 384 -18.05 0.73 13.06
C LEU A 384 -17.88 1.38 14.42
#